data_16c1f78e97087dce1e22a3a802abb750
#
_entry.id   16c1f78e97087dce1e22a3a802abb750
#
_cell.length_a   1.000
_cell.length_b   1.000
_cell.length_c   1.000
_cell.angle_alpha   90.00
_cell.angle_beta   90.00
_cell.angle_gamma   90.00
#
_symmetry.space_group_name_H-M   'P 1'
#
loop_
_entity.id
_entity.type
_entity.pdbx_description
1 polymer ?
#
loop_
_entity_poly.entity_id
_entity_poly.type
_entity_poly.pdbx_seq_one_letter_code
_entity_poly.pdbx_strand_id
1 'polypeptide(L)'
;MNLQKIAKKISILLLCAVVVGDSGIAVSYAAEAGCSGSVCIEDEDVDAEYGDSDDPKYGDDDTGEIQITERPSKPVKPIKLGQTNSLVAQAVKNGIRLTWKKTAKAQKYEVYRKIAGKGSYRKIKTVKSHTYTDQTATYGVAYRYRVRAIASAHGKTYTGKYSESQKMLTYRIDPKKPMVALTFDDGPSQYTPRILDSLQKNEGHATFFEMGNRVGSYPQTVQRIYQMGCEIGSHSYDHPVLGNASVSTITSQLSRTDRNIKKLTGTAPALFRPPYGSVGTNLRNSAGKPLILWSVDTLDWKYRDSNRVYNHVMSNVRDGDIILMHDLYSSTAGAVERMIPELKKKGYQLVTVSELAQYRKVNLKSGERYSQMRP
;
A
#
# COMPACT_ATOMS: atom_id res chain seq x y z
N MET A 1 38.40 -16.81 31.12
CA MET A 1 37.16 -16.19 31.63
C MET A 1 36.27 -15.94 30.38
N ASN A 2 35.17 -16.63 30.30
CA ASN A 2 34.46 -16.97 29.05
C ASN A 2 33.51 -15.82 28.65
N LEU A 3 33.75 -15.21 27.49
CA LEU A 3 32.99 -14.09 26.90
C LEU A 3 31.47 -14.33 26.73
N GLN A 4 31.01 -15.57 26.82
CA GLN A 4 29.59 -15.93 26.73
C GLN A 4 28.77 -15.63 28.01
N LYS A 5 29.43 -15.35 29.15
CA LYS A 5 28.74 -15.00 30.40
C LYS A 5 28.49 -13.50 30.54
N ILE A 6 29.10 -12.66 29.71
CA ILE A 6 28.93 -11.20 29.76
C ILE A 6 27.73 -10.78 28.89
N ALA A 7 27.43 -11.48 27.80
CA ALA A 7 26.30 -11.16 26.92
C ALA A 7 24.90 -11.40 27.55
N LYS A 8 24.78 -12.26 28.56
CA LYS A 8 23.51 -12.56 29.25
C LYS A 8 23.15 -11.56 30.36
N LYS A 9 24.09 -10.73 30.81
CA LYS A 9 23.83 -9.73 31.87
C LYS A 9 23.49 -8.33 31.34
N ILE A 10 23.69 -8.06 30.07
CA ILE A 10 23.40 -6.75 29.45
C ILE A 10 21.96 -6.71 28.89
N SER A 11 21.32 -7.87 28.65
CA SER A 11 19.96 -7.93 28.09
C SER A 11 18.82 -7.72 29.09
N ILE A 12 19.11 -7.59 30.39
CA ILE A 12 18.08 -7.46 31.44
C ILE A 12 17.99 -6.04 32.03
N LEU A 13 18.88 -5.12 31.62
CA LEU A 13 18.92 -3.75 32.19
C LEU A 13 18.40 -2.66 31.24
N LEU A 14 17.68 -2.99 30.17
CA LEU A 14 17.17 -2.00 29.22
C LEU A 14 15.65 -2.04 29.05
N LEU A 15 14.91 -2.28 30.12
CA LEU A 15 13.43 -2.20 30.08
C LEU A 15 12.86 -1.54 31.33
N CYS A 16 13.45 -0.40 31.75
CA CYS A 16 12.81 0.56 32.66
C CYS A 16 13.07 1.95 32.11
N ALA A 17 12.28 2.36 31.11
CA ALA A 17 12.17 3.76 30.74
C ALA A 17 11.01 4.34 31.54
N VAL A 18 11.34 5.10 32.59
CA VAL A 18 10.40 5.98 33.31
C VAL A 18 10.25 7.23 32.46
N VAL A 19 9.10 7.44 31.86
CA VAL A 19 8.73 8.71 31.23
C VAL A 19 8.02 9.53 32.30
N VAL A 20 8.69 10.55 32.82
CA VAL A 20 8.07 11.54 33.70
C VAL A 20 7.49 12.62 32.78
N GLY A 21 6.17 12.69 32.68
CA GLY A 21 5.47 13.81 32.02
C GLY A 21 5.22 14.92 33.07
N ASP A 22 5.09 16.16 32.57
CA ASP A 22 4.96 17.41 33.36
C ASP A 22 3.69 17.53 34.24
N SER A 23 3.01 16.44 34.55
CA SER A 23 1.79 16.43 35.38
C SER A 23 1.83 15.48 36.59
N GLY A 24 3.01 14.99 36.98
CA GLY A 24 3.23 14.35 38.30
C GLY A 24 2.49 13.02 38.56
N ILE A 25 2.01 12.29 37.54
CA ILE A 25 1.32 11.03 37.70
C ILE A 25 2.26 9.89 37.26
N ALA A 26 2.61 8.98 38.15
CA ALA A 26 3.38 7.79 37.91
C ALA A 26 2.43 6.64 37.49
N VAL A 27 2.65 6.07 36.34
CA VAL A 27 1.93 4.86 35.89
C VAL A 27 2.90 3.69 35.88
N SER A 28 2.67 2.69 36.73
CA SER A 28 3.42 1.44 36.75
C SER A 28 2.69 0.39 35.90
N TYR A 29 3.41 -0.26 34.97
CA TYR A 29 2.90 -1.43 34.24
C TYR A 29 3.49 -2.70 34.82
N ALA A 30 2.63 -3.55 35.35
CA ALA A 30 2.97 -4.95 35.63
C ALA A 30 2.62 -5.80 34.40
N ALA A 31 3.59 -6.55 33.90
CA ALA A 31 3.35 -7.56 32.85
C ALA A 31 3.17 -8.91 33.52
N GLU A 32 1.91 -9.40 33.52
CA GLU A 32 1.62 -10.84 33.44
C GLU A 32 0.13 -11.08 33.16
N ALA A 33 -0.08 -11.93 32.18
CA ALA A 33 -1.22 -12.80 31.87
C ALA A 33 -2.64 -12.40 32.31
N GLY A 34 -3.45 -12.04 31.32
CA GLY A 34 -4.86 -12.45 31.21
C GLY A 34 -5.82 -11.89 32.23
N CYS A 35 -6.42 -10.73 31.92
CA CYS A 35 -7.81 -10.45 32.29
C CYS A 35 -8.34 -9.23 31.54
N SER A 36 -9.54 -9.33 31.02
CA SER A 36 -10.36 -8.20 30.57
C SER A 36 -10.69 -7.31 31.79
N GLY A 37 -10.17 -6.08 31.79
CA GLY A 37 -10.38 -5.16 32.89
C GLY A 37 -10.86 -3.80 32.40
N SER A 38 -12.06 -3.42 32.78
CA SER A 38 -12.57 -2.05 32.81
C SER A 38 -11.81 -1.27 33.88
N VAL A 39 -11.40 -0.03 33.52
CA VAL A 39 -10.75 0.91 34.44
C VAL A 39 -11.84 1.54 35.31
N CYS A 40 -11.80 1.32 36.61
CA CYS A 40 -12.54 2.09 37.60
C CYS A 40 -11.68 3.30 38.01
N ILE A 41 -12.27 4.47 38.01
CA ILE A 41 -11.71 5.70 38.60
C ILE A 41 -12.40 5.84 39.96
N GLU A 42 -11.62 5.80 41.04
CA GLU A 42 -12.06 6.16 42.39
C GLU A 42 -11.82 7.65 42.60
N ASP A 43 -12.86 8.36 43.00
CA ASP A 43 -12.81 9.75 43.44
C ASP A 43 -12.32 9.80 44.87
N GLU A 44 -11.23 10.54 45.14
CA GLU A 44 -10.80 10.88 46.49
C GLU A 44 -11.48 12.17 46.95
N ASP A 45 -12.10 12.08 48.12
CA ASP A 45 -12.77 13.13 48.85
C ASP A 45 -11.77 14.21 49.34
N VAL A 46 -12.13 15.45 49.20
CA VAL A 46 -11.42 16.58 49.83
C VAL A 46 -12.31 17.18 50.92
N ASP A 47 -11.89 16.97 52.19
CA ASP A 47 -12.45 17.59 53.38
C ASP A 47 -12.28 19.10 53.34
N ALA A 48 -13.32 19.85 53.62
CA ALA A 48 -13.26 21.26 53.93
C ALA A 48 -14.00 21.54 55.24
N GLU A 49 -13.25 22.13 56.18
CA GLU A 49 -13.64 22.46 57.54
C GLU A 49 -14.77 23.46 57.70
N TYR A 50 -15.50 23.25 58.78
CA TYR A 50 -16.58 24.04 59.33
C TYR A 50 -16.17 25.40 59.85
N GLY A 51 -16.99 26.42 59.62
CA GLY A 51 -17.01 27.69 60.35
C GLY A 51 -18.46 28.03 60.72
N ASP A 52 -18.69 28.04 62.01
CA ASP A 52 -19.95 28.28 62.74
C ASP A 52 -20.37 29.73 62.75
N SER A 53 -21.63 30.09 62.53
CA SER A 53 -22.33 31.17 63.27
C SER A 53 -23.81 31.32 62.87
N ASP A 54 -24.65 31.12 63.91
CA ASP A 54 -25.90 31.83 64.24
C ASP A 54 -27.14 31.84 63.32
N ASP A 55 -28.13 31.18 63.88
CA ASP A 55 -29.55 31.17 63.59
C ASP A 55 -30.19 32.57 63.75
N PRO A 56 -31.26 32.90 63.02
CA PRO A 56 -32.57 32.81 63.66
C PRO A 56 -33.75 32.32 62.75
N LYS A 57 -34.62 31.59 63.40
CA LYS A 57 -35.98 31.15 63.07
C LYS A 57 -36.80 32.12 62.24
N TYR A 58 -37.49 31.56 61.21
CA TYR A 58 -38.89 31.85 60.89
C TYR A 58 -39.48 30.87 59.87
N GLY A 59 -40.60 30.26 60.24
CA GLY A 59 -41.84 30.20 59.50
C GLY A 59 -42.01 29.04 58.48
N ASP A 60 -42.83 28.08 58.88
CA ASP A 60 -43.50 27.13 58.00
C ASP A 60 -44.13 27.80 56.76
N ASP A 61 -43.91 27.25 55.56
CA ASP A 61 -44.98 26.72 54.75
C ASP A 61 -44.46 26.22 53.38
N ASP A 62 -45.12 25.16 52.91
CA ASP A 62 -45.26 24.71 51.54
C ASP A 62 -44.05 24.02 50.90
N THR A 63 -43.79 22.77 51.31
CA THR A 63 -42.95 21.83 50.56
C THR A 63 -43.68 21.36 49.30
N GLY A 64 -43.75 22.22 48.28
CA GLY A 64 -44.04 21.81 46.94
C GLY A 64 -42.86 21.00 46.39
N GLU A 65 -42.91 19.68 46.49
CA GLU A 65 -42.04 18.76 45.78
C GLU A 65 -42.11 19.05 44.28
N ILE A 66 -41.11 19.78 43.74
CA ILE A 66 -40.94 19.90 42.30
C ILE A 66 -40.50 18.53 41.78
N GLN A 67 -41.48 17.70 41.45
CA GLN A 67 -41.22 16.49 40.70
C GLN A 67 -40.71 16.92 39.32
N ILE A 68 -39.38 16.93 39.15
CA ILE A 68 -38.76 17.01 37.84
C ILE A 68 -39.05 15.69 37.13
N THR A 69 -40.21 15.62 36.49
CA THR A 69 -40.52 14.53 35.58
C THR A 69 -39.57 14.68 34.36
N GLU A 70 -38.45 14.03 34.42
CA GLU A 70 -37.63 13.83 33.22
C GLU A 70 -38.53 13.14 32.17
N ARG A 71 -38.98 13.90 31.17
CA ARG A 71 -39.65 13.30 30.01
C ARG A 71 -38.70 12.28 29.42
N PRO A 72 -39.05 11.01 29.29
CA PRO A 72 -38.20 10.01 28.66
C PRO A 72 -37.88 10.51 27.26
N SER A 73 -36.62 10.83 27.04
CA SER A 73 -36.14 11.24 25.72
C SER A 73 -36.41 10.12 24.73
N LYS A 74 -37.20 10.43 23.68
CA LYS A 74 -37.50 9.46 22.62
C LYS A 74 -36.21 8.79 22.16
N PRO A 75 -36.15 7.46 22.02
CA PRO A 75 -34.93 6.75 21.61
C PRO A 75 -34.45 7.30 20.27
N VAL A 76 -33.28 7.87 20.29
CA VAL A 76 -32.65 8.48 19.12
C VAL A 76 -32.27 7.38 18.14
N LYS A 77 -32.88 7.37 16.96
CA LYS A 77 -32.52 6.40 15.90
C LYS A 77 -31.05 6.58 15.48
N PRO A 78 -30.21 5.53 15.51
CA PRO A 78 -28.80 5.63 15.12
C PRO A 78 -28.66 6.05 13.66
N ILE A 79 -27.70 6.92 13.38
CA ILE A 79 -27.37 7.31 12.00
C ILE A 79 -26.66 6.13 11.33
N LYS A 80 -27.31 5.49 10.35
CA LYS A 80 -26.66 4.50 9.49
C LYS A 80 -25.92 5.19 8.36
N LEU A 81 -24.59 5.07 8.33
CA LEU A 81 -23.73 5.53 7.24
C LEU A 81 -23.37 4.33 6.36
N GLY A 82 -23.50 4.51 5.05
CA GLY A 82 -23.07 3.52 4.06
C GLY A 82 -21.54 3.44 3.93
N GLN A 83 -21.09 2.57 3.03
CA GLN A 83 -19.70 2.50 2.62
C GLN A 83 -19.34 3.75 1.82
N THR A 84 -18.13 4.28 2.01
CA THR A 84 -17.58 5.30 1.13
C THR A 84 -17.10 4.63 -0.16
N ASN A 85 -17.58 5.09 -1.32
CA ASN A 85 -17.34 4.44 -2.61
C ASN A 85 -16.53 5.34 -3.55
N SER A 86 -16.02 4.74 -4.65
CA SER A 86 -15.31 5.42 -5.74
C SER A 86 -14.11 6.25 -5.25
N LEU A 87 -13.34 5.71 -4.29
CA LEU A 87 -12.08 6.33 -3.90
C LEU A 87 -11.11 6.22 -5.07
N VAL A 88 -10.63 7.37 -5.53
CA VAL A 88 -9.56 7.51 -6.53
C VAL A 88 -8.39 8.22 -5.86
N ALA A 89 -7.18 7.71 -6.09
CA ALA A 89 -5.94 8.34 -5.69
C ALA A 89 -5.15 8.75 -6.94
N GLN A 90 -4.64 9.96 -6.96
CA GLN A 90 -3.89 10.52 -8.09
C GLN A 90 -2.66 11.26 -7.57
N ALA A 91 -1.50 11.00 -8.16
CA ALA A 91 -0.30 11.79 -7.90
C ALA A 91 -0.48 13.20 -8.46
N VAL A 92 -0.13 14.21 -7.65
CA VAL A 92 -0.19 15.63 -8.02
C VAL A 92 1.12 16.31 -7.61
N LYS A 93 1.37 17.52 -8.10
CA LYS A 93 2.63 18.25 -7.85
C LYS A 93 3.08 18.23 -6.37
N ASN A 94 2.14 18.33 -5.44
CA ASN A 94 2.44 18.47 -4.01
C ASN A 94 1.89 17.28 -3.18
N GLY A 95 1.93 16.04 -3.70
CA GLY A 95 1.51 14.87 -2.95
C GLY A 95 0.52 13.96 -3.68
N ILE A 96 -0.39 13.36 -2.94
CA ILE A 96 -1.40 12.44 -3.48
C ILE A 96 -2.78 13.04 -3.23
N ARG A 97 -3.50 13.36 -4.30
CA ARG A 97 -4.90 13.79 -4.24
C ARG A 97 -5.80 12.56 -4.16
N LEU A 98 -6.68 12.59 -3.19
CA LEU A 98 -7.74 11.60 -2.97
C LEU A 98 -9.07 12.25 -3.28
N THR A 99 -9.93 11.56 -4.02
CA THR A 99 -11.33 11.96 -4.29
C THR A 99 -12.23 10.76 -4.12
N TRP A 100 -13.44 10.97 -3.63
CA TRP A 100 -14.41 9.90 -3.43
C TRP A 100 -15.84 10.42 -3.61
N LYS A 101 -16.79 9.49 -3.78
CA LYS A 101 -18.19 9.84 -3.91
C LYS A 101 -18.77 10.22 -2.54
N LYS A 102 -19.58 11.30 -2.51
CA LYS A 102 -20.24 11.76 -1.28
C LYS A 102 -21.12 10.65 -0.71
N THR A 103 -20.95 10.35 0.57
CA THR A 103 -21.79 9.38 1.30
C THR A 103 -22.98 10.07 1.92
N ALA A 104 -24.19 9.53 1.74
CA ALA A 104 -25.42 10.09 2.31
C ALA A 104 -25.31 10.22 3.84
N LYS A 105 -25.79 11.33 4.40
CA LYS A 105 -25.75 11.66 5.84
C LYS A 105 -24.34 11.84 6.42
N ALA A 106 -23.27 11.78 5.61
CA ALA A 106 -21.91 12.06 6.09
C ALA A 106 -21.74 13.55 6.40
N GLN A 107 -21.17 13.86 7.55
CA GLN A 107 -20.79 15.22 7.95
C GLN A 107 -19.30 15.49 7.71
N LYS A 108 -18.48 14.47 7.87
CA LYS A 108 -17.03 14.49 7.70
C LYS A 108 -16.56 13.15 7.18
N TYR A 109 -15.29 13.09 6.81
CA TYR A 109 -14.61 11.86 6.39
C TYR A 109 -13.28 11.72 7.12
N GLU A 110 -12.96 10.52 7.55
CA GLU A 110 -11.64 10.17 8.06
C GLU A 110 -10.83 9.50 6.97
N VAL A 111 -9.64 10.05 6.71
CA VAL A 111 -8.67 9.54 5.73
C VAL A 111 -7.61 8.75 6.46
N TYR A 112 -7.34 7.55 6.00
CA TYR A 112 -6.35 6.64 6.55
C TYR A 112 -5.30 6.29 5.50
N ARG A 113 -4.06 6.16 5.94
CA ARG A 113 -2.92 5.80 5.11
C ARG A 113 -2.09 4.70 5.76
N LYS A 114 -1.49 3.84 4.95
CA LYS A 114 -0.35 2.97 5.33
C LYS A 114 0.62 2.87 4.17
N ILE A 115 1.89 2.50 4.45
CA ILE A 115 2.82 2.10 3.39
C ILE A 115 2.29 0.80 2.77
N ALA A 116 2.33 0.70 1.45
CA ALA A 116 1.89 -0.50 0.73
C ALA A 116 2.76 -1.70 1.16
N GLY A 117 2.13 -2.83 1.47
CA GLY A 117 2.82 -4.04 1.93
C GLY A 117 3.36 -4.01 3.38
N LYS A 118 3.27 -2.87 4.11
CA LYS A 118 3.83 -2.74 5.46
C LYS A 118 2.90 -2.02 6.43
N GLY A 119 2.84 -2.49 7.67
CA GLY A 119 2.18 -1.82 8.79
C GLY A 119 0.65 -1.73 8.69
N SER A 120 0.07 -1.03 9.64
CA SER A 120 -1.37 -0.80 9.80
C SER A 120 -1.80 0.56 9.26
N TYR A 121 -3.09 0.71 8.95
CA TYR A 121 -3.66 1.99 8.58
C TYR A 121 -3.68 2.94 9.77
N ARG A 122 -3.12 4.13 9.57
CA ARG A 122 -3.20 5.24 10.53
C ARG A 122 -4.07 6.35 9.96
N LYS A 123 -4.90 6.97 10.80
CA LYS A 123 -5.66 8.16 10.43
C LYS A 123 -4.69 9.33 10.23
N ILE A 124 -4.76 9.96 9.06
CA ILE A 124 -3.89 11.10 8.71
C ILE A 124 -4.65 12.42 8.68
N LYS A 125 -5.98 12.39 8.43
CA LYS A 125 -6.80 13.61 8.41
C LYS A 125 -8.28 13.29 8.62
N THR A 126 -9.00 14.30 9.14
CA THR A 126 -10.47 14.36 9.09
C THR A 126 -10.85 15.60 8.28
N VAL A 127 -11.72 15.43 7.27
CA VAL A 127 -12.13 16.51 6.34
C VAL A 127 -13.64 16.57 6.17
N LYS A 128 -14.17 17.75 5.88
CA LYS A 128 -15.60 17.94 5.51
C LYS A 128 -15.83 17.67 4.01
N SER A 129 -14.82 17.94 3.20
CA SER A 129 -14.86 17.74 1.75
C SER A 129 -14.77 16.25 1.38
N HIS A 130 -15.23 15.89 0.19
CA HIS A 130 -15.06 14.57 -0.43
C HIS A 130 -13.76 14.49 -1.27
N THR A 131 -12.81 15.39 -1.00
CA THR A 131 -11.44 15.38 -1.56
C THR A 131 -10.44 15.78 -0.49
N TYR A 132 -9.22 15.26 -0.60
CA TYR A 132 -8.09 15.59 0.27
C TYR A 132 -6.78 15.40 -0.48
N THR A 133 -5.80 16.29 -0.30
CA THR A 133 -4.44 16.11 -0.82
C THR A 133 -3.49 15.81 0.34
N ASP A 134 -2.92 14.62 0.33
CA ASP A 134 -1.88 14.22 1.27
C ASP A 134 -0.52 14.77 0.83
N GLN A 135 -0.15 15.91 1.38
CA GLN A 135 1.13 16.58 1.13
C GLN A 135 2.29 15.98 1.94
N THR A 136 1.99 15.05 2.87
CA THR A 136 3.01 14.38 3.70
C THR A 136 3.48 13.05 3.12
N ALA A 137 2.97 12.68 1.93
CA ALA A 137 3.41 11.48 1.24
C ALA A 137 4.83 11.68 0.69
N THR A 138 5.74 10.77 1.04
CA THR A 138 7.14 10.79 0.61
C THR A 138 7.26 10.31 -0.84
N TYR A 139 8.07 11.00 -1.64
CA TYR A 139 8.37 10.58 -3.01
C TYR A 139 9.01 9.18 -3.05
N GLY A 140 8.62 8.39 -4.04
CA GLY A 140 9.14 7.03 -4.21
C GLY A 140 8.61 6.01 -3.21
N VAL A 141 7.63 6.38 -2.38
CA VAL A 141 6.97 5.46 -1.45
C VAL A 141 5.54 5.21 -1.87
N ALA A 142 5.20 3.94 -2.12
CA ALA A 142 3.83 3.56 -2.40
C ALA A 142 3.00 3.53 -1.10
N TYR A 143 1.89 4.20 -1.12
CA TYR A 143 0.93 4.22 -0.02
C TYR A 143 -0.38 3.54 -0.43
N ARG A 144 -1.07 2.96 0.56
CA ARG A 144 -2.47 2.59 0.43
C ARG A 144 -3.34 3.53 1.25
N TYR A 145 -4.42 3.96 0.65
CA TYR A 145 -5.41 4.85 1.25
C TYR A 145 -6.76 4.18 1.37
N ARG A 146 -7.49 4.52 2.41
CA ARG A 146 -8.91 4.22 2.56
C ARG A 146 -9.59 5.37 3.29
N VAL A 147 -10.88 5.54 3.06
CA VAL A 147 -11.68 6.62 3.63
C VAL A 147 -12.96 6.03 4.21
N ARG A 148 -13.45 6.58 5.32
CA ARG A 148 -14.79 6.30 5.84
C ARG A 148 -15.52 7.58 6.19
N ALA A 149 -16.84 7.57 6.01
CA ALA A 149 -17.73 8.63 6.44
C ALA A 149 -17.94 8.62 7.95
N ILE A 150 -18.09 9.81 8.55
CA ILE A 150 -18.50 9.98 9.94
C ILE A 150 -19.61 11.02 10.04
N ALA A 151 -20.48 10.83 11.03
CA ALA A 151 -21.49 11.79 11.44
C ALA A 151 -21.63 11.76 12.96
N SER A 152 -21.99 12.88 13.58
CA SER A 152 -22.21 12.98 15.02
C SER A 152 -23.64 13.49 15.28
N ALA A 153 -24.30 12.87 16.25
CA ALA A 153 -25.59 13.31 16.75
C ALA A 153 -25.72 12.94 18.23
N HIS A 154 -26.27 13.84 19.03
CA HIS A 154 -26.52 13.63 20.46
C HIS A 154 -25.28 13.11 21.22
N GLY A 155 -24.11 13.74 21.01
CA GLY A 155 -22.85 13.35 21.66
C GLY A 155 -22.19 12.05 21.14
N LYS A 156 -22.89 11.27 20.28
CA LYS A 156 -22.37 10.01 19.73
C LYS A 156 -21.84 10.20 18.31
N THR A 157 -20.71 9.52 18.00
CA THR A 157 -20.12 9.47 16.66
C THR A 157 -20.47 8.14 15.98
N TYR A 158 -21.01 8.24 14.77
CA TYR A 158 -21.36 7.12 13.90
C TYR A 158 -20.36 7.03 12.75
N THR A 159 -19.93 5.82 12.42
CA THR A 159 -18.94 5.58 11.34
C THR A 159 -19.50 4.67 10.27
N GLY A 160 -19.25 5.01 9.02
CA GLY A 160 -19.53 4.15 7.86
C GLY A 160 -18.44 3.09 7.64
N LYS A 161 -18.70 2.16 6.72
CA LYS A 161 -17.68 1.22 6.26
C LYS A 161 -16.61 1.94 5.47
N TYR A 162 -15.37 1.42 5.53
CA TYR A 162 -14.25 1.94 4.73
C TYR A 162 -14.51 1.75 3.23
N SER A 163 -13.97 2.68 2.43
CA SER A 163 -13.85 2.48 0.99
C SER A 163 -12.96 1.28 0.66
N GLU A 164 -13.03 0.81 -0.59
CA GLU A 164 -11.96 0.02 -1.18
C GLU A 164 -10.62 0.75 -1.04
N SER A 165 -9.55 -0.02 -0.89
CA SER A 165 -8.22 0.54 -0.69
C SER A 165 -7.57 0.88 -2.03
N GLN A 166 -7.10 2.11 -2.20
CA GLN A 166 -6.35 2.55 -3.37
C GLN A 166 -4.86 2.61 -3.06
N LYS A 167 -4.04 2.03 -3.94
CA LYS A 167 -2.57 2.15 -3.94
C LYS A 167 -2.18 3.32 -4.83
N MET A 168 -1.30 4.18 -4.36
CA MET A 168 -0.76 5.29 -5.15
C MET A 168 0.64 5.65 -4.69
N LEU A 169 1.40 6.16 -5.63
CA LEU A 169 2.75 6.68 -5.47
C LEU A 169 2.77 8.19 -5.72
N THR A 170 3.80 8.85 -5.20
CA THR A 170 3.98 10.30 -5.33
C THR A 170 4.64 10.74 -6.63
N TYR A 171 4.91 9.84 -7.57
CA TYR A 171 5.44 10.26 -8.87
C TYR A 171 4.35 10.89 -9.73
N ARG A 172 4.71 12.00 -10.35
CA ARG A 172 3.89 12.65 -11.36
C ARG A 172 4.33 12.17 -12.74
N ILE A 173 3.48 11.38 -13.38
CA ILE A 173 3.65 11.01 -14.78
C ILE A 173 2.95 12.07 -15.64
N ASP A 174 3.69 12.64 -16.59
CA ASP A 174 3.16 13.58 -17.56
C ASP A 174 2.84 12.84 -18.86
N PRO A 175 1.55 12.72 -19.24
CA PRO A 175 1.16 11.93 -20.42
C PRO A 175 1.67 12.52 -21.75
N LYS A 176 2.19 13.75 -21.74
CA LYS A 176 2.76 14.42 -22.93
C LYS A 176 4.24 14.07 -23.15
N LYS A 177 4.90 13.48 -22.16
CA LYS A 177 6.31 13.07 -22.26
C LYS A 177 6.42 11.60 -22.66
N PRO A 178 7.51 11.21 -23.34
CA PRO A 178 7.73 9.82 -23.68
C PRO A 178 7.79 8.92 -22.44
N MET A 179 7.22 7.74 -22.54
CA MET A 179 7.18 6.72 -21.48
C MET A 179 7.74 5.41 -21.98
N VAL A 180 8.38 4.66 -21.11
CA VAL A 180 8.85 3.30 -21.38
C VAL A 180 8.61 2.42 -20.15
N ALA A 181 8.13 1.20 -20.37
CA ALA A 181 8.02 0.19 -19.35
C ALA A 181 9.23 -0.75 -19.39
N LEU A 182 10.16 -0.58 -18.44
CA LEU A 182 11.19 -1.58 -18.18
C LEU A 182 10.56 -2.77 -17.49
N THR A 183 10.78 -3.97 -18.01
CA THR A 183 10.20 -5.19 -17.43
C THR A 183 11.27 -6.24 -17.21
N PHE A 184 11.13 -6.99 -16.11
CA PHE A 184 12.08 -7.98 -15.66
C PHE A 184 11.37 -9.30 -15.40
N ASP A 185 11.84 -10.38 -16.00
CA ASP A 185 11.27 -11.72 -15.90
C ASP A 185 12.15 -12.64 -15.03
N ASP A 186 11.56 -13.75 -14.61
CA ASP A 186 12.20 -14.87 -13.89
C ASP A 186 12.64 -14.58 -12.46
N GLY A 187 12.47 -13.37 -11.97
CA GLY A 187 12.83 -12.99 -10.61
C GLY A 187 11.91 -13.61 -9.53
N PRO A 188 12.13 -13.18 -8.28
CA PRO A 188 13.21 -12.31 -7.82
C PRO A 188 14.55 -13.01 -7.70
N SER A 189 15.66 -12.24 -7.67
CA SER A 189 17.01 -12.74 -7.49
C SER A 189 17.85 -11.86 -6.55
N GLN A 190 19.09 -12.26 -6.31
CA GLN A 190 20.08 -11.45 -5.59
C GLN A 190 20.45 -10.13 -6.30
N TYR A 191 20.16 -9.99 -7.59
CA TYR A 191 20.44 -8.79 -8.38
C TYR A 191 19.25 -7.80 -8.43
N THR A 192 18.05 -8.26 -8.14
CA THR A 192 16.84 -7.41 -8.09
C THR A 192 17.01 -6.16 -7.19
N PRO A 193 17.64 -6.24 -5.98
CA PRO A 193 17.85 -5.07 -5.15
C PRO A 193 18.67 -3.95 -5.82
N ARG A 194 19.68 -4.25 -6.63
CA ARG A 194 20.49 -3.26 -7.38
C ARG A 194 19.63 -2.50 -8.41
N ILE A 195 18.75 -3.22 -9.10
CA ILE A 195 17.80 -2.62 -10.05
C ILE A 195 16.86 -1.68 -9.31
N LEU A 196 16.34 -2.11 -8.16
CA LEU A 196 15.45 -1.29 -7.33
C LEU A 196 16.14 -0.04 -6.79
N ASP A 197 17.43 -0.12 -6.42
CA ASP A 197 18.24 1.04 -6.00
C ASP A 197 18.33 2.07 -7.13
N SER A 198 18.61 1.62 -8.37
CA SER A 198 18.68 2.49 -9.53
C SER A 198 17.33 3.13 -9.87
N LEU A 199 16.24 2.37 -9.83
CA LEU A 199 14.88 2.89 -10.00
C LEU A 199 14.54 3.93 -8.94
N GLN A 200 14.84 3.66 -7.68
CA GLN A 200 14.55 4.57 -6.56
C GLN A 200 15.31 5.88 -6.67
N LYS A 201 16.61 5.83 -6.98
CA LYS A 201 17.47 7.00 -7.17
C LYS A 201 17.00 7.91 -8.31
N ASN A 202 16.41 7.32 -9.34
CA ASN A 202 15.97 8.03 -10.55
C ASN A 202 14.44 8.25 -10.62
N GLU A 203 13.73 8.04 -9.51
CA GLU A 203 12.28 8.22 -9.46
C GLU A 203 11.56 7.51 -10.61
N GLY A 204 11.88 6.24 -10.80
CA GLY A 204 11.33 5.39 -11.86
C GLY A 204 10.58 4.19 -11.30
N HIS A 205 9.66 3.66 -12.12
CA HIS A 205 8.97 2.40 -11.88
C HIS A 205 9.33 1.38 -12.96
N ALA A 206 9.10 0.12 -12.63
CA ALA A 206 9.23 -1.00 -13.54
C ALA A 206 8.17 -2.07 -13.20
N THR A 207 7.98 -3.03 -14.09
CA THR A 207 7.16 -4.22 -13.83
C THR A 207 8.06 -5.44 -13.74
N PHE A 208 7.90 -6.20 -12.65
CA PHE A 208 8.63 -7.45 -12.40
C PHE A 208 7.65 -8.61 -12.57
N PHE A 209 7.89 -9.48 -13.55
CA PHE A 209 7.13 -10.70 -13.77
C PHE A 209 7.79 -11.84 -13.01
N GLU A 210 7.27 -12.11 -11.81
CA GLU A 210 7.89 -12.98 -10.83
C GLU A 210 7.44 -14.44 -10.99
N MET A 211 8.38 -15.36 -10.83
CA MET A 211 8.10 -16.79 -10.74
C MET A 211 7.59 -17.16 -9.35
N GLY A 212 6.49 -17.89 -9.29
CA GLY A 212 5.82 -18.23 -8.04
C GLY A 212 6.66 -19.05 -7.06
N ASN A 213 7.53 -19.93 -7.57
CA ASN A 213 8.42 -20.77 -6.78
C ASN A 213 9.61 -19.99 -6.17
N ARG A 214 9.95 -18.81 -6.72
CA ARG A 214 11.08 -17.97 -6.24
C ARG A 214 10.67 -16.93 -5.21
N VAL A 215 9.40 -16.49 -5.25
CA VAL A 215 8.86 -15.41 -4.40
C VAL A 215 9.12 -15.66 -2.91
N GLY A 216 9.01 -16.91 -2.46
CA GLY A 216 9.23 -17.29 -1.05
C GLY A 216 10.68 -17.19 -0.58
N SER A 217 11.65 -17.27 -1.49
CA SER A 217 13.08 -17.18 -1.18
C SER A 217 13.57 -15.73 -1.02
N TYR A 218 12.81 -14.75 -1.53
CA TYR A 218 13.18 -13.32 -1.50
C TYR A 218 12.03 -12.43 -1.00
N PRO A 219 11.43 -12.71 0.17
CA PRO A 219 10.22 -12.03 0.61
C PRO A 219 10.40 -10.52 0.81
N GLN A 220 11.57 -10.08 1.31
CA GLN A 220 11.86 -8.66 1.51
C GLN A 220 11.99 -7.91 0.17
N THR A 221 12.59 -8.55 -0.85
CA THR A 221 12.72 -8.00 -2.20
C THR A 221 11.34 -7.81 -2.84
N VAL A 222 10.48 -8.83 -2.78
CA VAL A 222 9.10 -8.76 -3.29
C VAL A 222 8.30 -7.65 -2.59
N GLN A 223 8.42 -7.55 -1.27
CA GLN A 223 7.79 -6.47 -0.52
C GLN A 223 8.33 -5.10 -0.93
N ARG A 224 9.65 -4.97 -1.17
CA ARG A 224 10.27 -3.72 -1.62
C ARG A 224 9.79 -3.31 -3.01
N ILE A 225 9.76 -4.23 -4.00
CA ILE A 225 9.17 -3.98 -5.32
C ILE A 225 7.78 -3.34 -5.16
N TYR A 226 6.94 -3.99 -4.36
CA TYR A 226 5.56 -3.52 -4.15
C TYR A 226 5.49 -2.18 -3.41
N GLN A 227 6.34 -1.95 -2.40
CA GLN A 227 6.37 -0.71 -1.60
C GLN A 227 6.87 0.48 -2.40
N MET A 228 7.82 0.28 -3.30
CA MET A 228 8.33 1.29 -4.22
C MET A 228 7.31 1.68 -5.31
N GLY A 229 6.18 0.98 -5.43
CA GLY A 229 5.18 1.22 -6.46
C GLY A 229 5.48 0.56 -7.78
N CYS A 230 6.57 -0.15 -7.89
CA CYS A 230 6.79 -1.06 -8.98
C CYS A 230 5.66 -2.09 -9.05
N GLU A 231 5.35 -2.57 -10.23
CA GLU A 231 4.31 -3.54 -10.46
C GLU A 231 4.88 -4.96 -10.39
N ILE A 232 4.12 -5.87 -9.81
CA ILE A 232 4.44 -7.29 -9.83
C ILE A 232 3.41 -7.97 -10.74
N GLY A 233 3.88 -8.55 -11.83
CA GLY A 233 3.16 -9.46 -12.70
C GLY A 233 3.40 -10.93 -12.33
N SER A 234 2.60 -11.83 -12.84
CA SER A 234 2.81 -13.28 -12.74
C SER A 234 3.65 -13.77 -13.93
N HIS A 235 4.65 -14.64 -13.67
CA HIS A 235 5.42 -15.31 -14.72
C HIS A 235 5.31 -16.85 -14.62
N SER A 236 4.11 -17.36 -14.30
CA SER A 236 3.86 -18.75 -13.93
C SER A 236 4.52 -19.16 -12.61
N TYR A 237 4.34 -20.42 -12.20
CA TYR A 237 4.90 -20.91 -10.95
C TYR A 237 6.35 -21.38 -11.11
N ASP A 238 6.64 -22.20 -12.11
CA ASP A 238 7.94 -22.85 -12.35
C ASP A 238 8.38 -22.82 -13.83
N HIS A 239 7.86 -21.84 -14.59
CA HIS A 239 8.28 -21.49 -15.96
C HIS A 239 8.02 -22.54 -17.06
N PRO A 240 6.89 -23.29 -17.08
CA PRO A 240 6.61 -24.21 -18.17
C PRO A 240 6.12 -23.48 -19.43
N VAL A 241 6.25 -24.12 -20.59
CA VAL A 241 5.58 -23.67 -21.81
C VAL A 241 4.07 -23.83 -21.66
N LEU A 242 3.32 -22.73 -21.67
CA LEU A 242 1.87 -22.72 -21.41
C LEU A 242 1.00 -22.57 -22.67
N GLY A 243 1.59 -22.27 -23.83
CA GLY A 243 0.81 -22.03 -25.06
C GLY A 243 -0.12 -23.18 -25.42
N ASN A 244 0.35 -24.41 -25.30
CA ASN A 244 -0.43 -25.63 -25.62
C ASN A 244 -0.83 -26.43 -24.38
N ALA A 245 -0.72 -25.82 -23.18
CA ALA A 245 -1.04 -26.51 -21.93
C ALA A 245 -2.55 -26.68 -21.74
N SER A 246 -2.93 -27.63 -20.89
CA SER A 246 -4.33 -27.80 -20.48
C SER A 246 -4.78 -26.62 -19.61
N VAL A 247 -6.08 -26.35 -19.59
CA VAL A 247 -6.68 -25.31 -18.75
C VAL A 247 -6.36 -25.53 -17.27
N SER A 248 -6.35 -26.79 -16.82
CA SER A 248 -6.02 -27.13 -15.42
C SER A 248 -4.57 -26.78 -15.08
N THR A 249 -3.62 -27.08 -15.97
CA THR A 249 -2.20 -26.70 -15.81
C THR A 249 -2.05 -25.17 -15.73
N ILE A 250 -2.64 -24.44 -16.69
CA ILE A 250 -2.61 -22.98 -16.74
C ILE A 250 -3.14 -22.40 -15.43
N THR A 251 -4.33 -22.81 -15.01
CA THR A 251 -4.98 -22.32 -13.79
C THR A 251 -4.15 -22.63 -12.54
N SER A 252 -3.56 -23.82 -12.45
CA SER A 252 -2.68 -24.21 -11.35
C SER A 252 -1.44 -23.31 -11.27
N GLN A 253 -0.75 -23.10 -12.41
CA GLN A 253 0.44 -22.25 -12.50
C GLN A 253 0.17 -20.82 -12.04
N LEU A 254 -0.89 -20.20 -12.54
CA LEU A 254 -1.24 -18.83 -12.22
C LEU A 254 -1.73 -18.70 -10.76
N SER A 255 -2.62 -19.57 -10.31
CA SER A 255 -3.21 -19.47 -8.97
C SER A 255 -2.20 -19.71 -7.85
N ARG A 256 -1.21 -20.59 -8.05
CA ARG A 256 -0.10 -20.82 -7.11
C ARG A 256 0.78 -19.56 -6.99
N THR A 257 1.14 -18.96 -8.12
CA THR A 257 1.93 -17.72 -8.18
C THR A 257 1.20 -16.56 -7.53
N ASP A 258 -0.07 -16.35 -7.89
CA ASP A 258 -0.91 -15.29 -7.36
C ASP A 258 -1.04 -15.38 -5.83
N ARG A 259 -1.22 -16.59 -5.30
CA ARG A 259 -1.32 -16.85 -3.86
C ARG A 259 -0.03 -16.48 -3.13
N ASN A 260 1.13 -16.88 -3.67
CA ASN A 260 2.43 -16.58 -3.07
C ASN A 260 2.72 -15.07 -3.05
N ILE A 261 2.47 -14.38 -4.15
CA ILE A 261 2.65 -12.93 -4.24
C ILE A 261 1.65 -12.19 -3.33
N LYS A 262 0.38 -12.61 -3.35
CA LYS A 262 -0.67 -12.01 -2.49
C LYS A 262 -0.35 -12.14 -1.00
N LYS A 263 0.25 -13.26 -0.57
CA LYS A 263 0.67 -13.47 0.82
C LYS A 263 1.66 -12.39 1.29
N LEU A 264 2.56 -11.94 0.43
CA LEU A 264 3.60 -10.95 0.76
C LEU A 264 3.14 -9.49 0.55
N THR A 265 2.28 -9.24 -0.43
CA THR A 265 1.90 -7.88 -0.86
C THR A 265 0.46 -7.49 -0.49
N GLY A 266 -0.36 -8.48 -0.11
CA GLY A 266 -1.79 -8.31 0.11
C GLY A 266 -2.62 -8.19 -1.19
N THR A 267 -1.99 -8.31 -2.39
CA THR A 267 -2.67 -8.16 -3.69
C THR A 267 -2.13 -9.20 -4.66
N ALA A 268 -3.03 -9.86 -5.39
CA ALA A 268 -2.63 -10.74 -6.49
C ALA A 268 -2.17 -9.92 -7.71
N PRO A 269 -1.25 -10.45 -8.54
CA PRO A 269 -0.88 -9.84 -9.82
C PRO A 269 -2.09 -9.62 -10.73
N ALA A 270 -2.16 -8.45 -11.37
CA ALA A 270 -3.18 -8.15 -12.37
C ALA A 270 -2.76 -8.54 -13.79
N LEU A 271 -1.46 -8.66 -14.03
CA LEU A 271 -0.86 -8.97 -15.34
C LEU A 271 -0.21 -10.35 -15.33
N PHE A 272 -0.15 -10.94 -16.51
CA PHE A 272 0.56 -12.19 -16.73
C PHE A 272 1.47 -12.06 -17.96
N ARG A 273 2.73 -12.50 -17.84
CA ARG A 273 3.61 -12.72 -18.98
C ARG A 273 3.82 -14.21 -19.15
N PRO A 274 3.41 -14.79 -20.29
CA PRO A 274 3.63 -16.20 -20.57
C PRO A 274 5.12 -16.51 -20.74
N PRO A 275 5.65 -17.57 -20.11
CA PRO A 275 6.99 -18.05 -20.38
C PRO A 275 7.25 -18.23 -21.87
N TYR A 276 8.43 -17.82 -22.32
CA TYR A 276 8.85 -17.86 -23.74
C TYR A 276 7.97 -17.05 -24.70
N GLY A 277 7.06 -16.18 -24.19
CA GLY A 277 6.06 -15.49 -25.03
C GLY A 277 5.05 -16.43 -25.67
N SER A 278 4.97 -17.69 -25.23
CA SER A 278 4.14 -18.73 -25.84
C SER A 278 2.67 -18.56 -25.49
N VAL A 279 1.85 -18.24 -26.49
CA VAL A 279 0.41 -17.94 -26.33
C VAL A 279 -0.42 -18.85 -27.25
N GLY A 280 -1.30 -19.63 -26.66
CA GLY A 280 -2.29 -20.46 -27.39
C GLY A 280 -3.72 -20.18 -26.94
N THR A 281 -4.67 -20.85 -27.56
CA THR A 281 -6.11 -20.63 -27.33
C THR A 281 -6.53 -20.90 -25.90
N ASN A 282 -6.09 -22.01 -25.30
CA ASN A 282 -6.43 -22.35 -23.93
C ASN A 282 -5.93 -21.25 -22.95
N LEU A 283 -4.70 -20.75 -23.16
CA LEU A 283 -4.12 -19.70 -22.33
C LEU A 283 -4.90 -18.38 -22.45
N ARG A 284 -5.24 -17.96 -23.66
CA ARG A 284 -6.04 -16.76 -23.90
C ARG A 284 -7.39 -16.81 -23.17
N ASN A 285 -8.05 -17.95 -23.22
CA ASN A 285 -9.38 -18.12 -22.66
C ASN A 285 -9.39 -18.33 -21.12
N SER A 286 -8.29 -18.84 -20.54
CA SER A 286 -8.28 -19.25 -19.12
C SER A 286 -7.33 -18.46 -18.22
N ALA A 287 -6.46 -17.62 -18.76
CA ALA A 287 -5.50 -16.84 -17.94
C ALA A 287 -6.17 -15.87 -16.98
N GLY A 288 -7.36 -15.36 -17.29
CA GLY A 288 -8.07 -14.39 -16.48
C GLY A 288 -7.36 -13.03 -16.36
N LYS A 289 -6.29 -12.81 -17.13
CA LYS A 289 -5.41 -11.63 -17.09
C LYS A 289 -5.00 -11.19 -18.51
N PRO A 290 -4.66 -9.89 -18.71
CA PRO A 290 -3.96 -9.44 -19.90
C PRO A 290 -2.62 -10.15 -20.05
N LEU A 291 -2.25 -10.48 -21.29
CA LEU A 291 -1.00 -11.16 -21.65
C LEU A 291 0.02 -10.13 -22.12
N ILE A 292 1.04 -9.90 -21.32
CA ILE A 292 2.04 -8.86 -21.59
C ILE A 292 3.27 -9.50 -22.27
N LEU A 293 3.52 -9.09 -23.48
CA LEU A 293 4.72 -9.42 -24.25
C LEU A 293 5.69 -8.22 -24.23
N TRP A 294 6.49 -8.05 -25.28
CA TRP A 294 7.49 -6.98 -25.41
C TRP A 294 7.64 -6.51 -26.84
N SER A 295 8.15 -5.30 -27.03
CA SER A 295 8.52 -4.72 -28.30
C SER A 295 10.04 -4.67 -28.50
N VAL A 296 10.81 -4.73 -27.41
CA VAL A 296 12.27 -4.78 -27.42
C VAL A 296 12.72 -5.96 -26.57
N ASP A 297 13.37 -6.96 -27.23
CA ASP A 297 14.04 -8.07 -26.54
C ASP A 297 15.55 -7.76 -26.46
N THR A 298 16.04 -7.59 -25.25
CA THR A 298 17.46 -7.24 -25.04
C THR A 298 18.41 -8.41 -25.26
N LEU A 299 17.89 -9.63 -25.31
CA LEU A 299 18.67 -10.87 -25.38
C LEU A 299 19.72 -10.99 -24.26
N ASP A 300 19.46 -10.39 -23.10
CA ASP A 300 20.36 -10.40 -21.93
C ASP A 300 20.57 -11.82 -21.40
N TRP A 301 19.54 -12.67 -21.47
CA TRP A 301 19.59 -14.08 -21.12
C TRP A 301 20.58 -14.88 -21.99
N LYS A 302 20.77 -14.46 -23.25
CA LYS A 302 21.65 -15.12 -24.22
C LYS A 302 23.10 -14.65 -24.10
N TYR A 303 23.31 -13.35 -24.10
CA TYR A 303 24.66 -12.78 -24.22
C TYR A 303 25.31 -12.45 -22.88
N ARG A 304 24.52 -12.14 -21.85
CA ARG A 304 24.98 -11.79 -20.49
C ARG A 304 26.06 -10.71 -20.47
N ASP A 305 25.95 -9.77 -21.39
CA ASP A 305 26.86 -8.63 -21.57
C ASP A 305 26.17 -7.32 -21.30
N SER A 306 26.66 -6.58 -20.31
CA SER A 306 26.07 -5.32 -19.85
C SER A 306 26.14 -4.21 -20.93
N ASN A 307 27.20 -4.15 -21.74
CA ASN A 307 27.33 -3.16 -22.80
C ASN A 307 26.34 -3.44 -23.92
N ARG A 308 26.20 -4.71 -24.27
CA ARG A 308 25.28 -5.15 -25.32
C ARG A 308 23.82 -4.85 -24.95
N VAL A 309 23.41 -5.17 -23.73
CA VAL A 309 22.06 -4.85 -23.21
C VAL A 309 21.81 -3.35 -23.23
N TYR A 310 22.75 -2.56 -22.68
CA TYR A 310 22.68 -1.11 -22.68
C TYR A 310 22.55 -0.55 -24.11
N ASN A 311 23.47 -0.89 -25.00
CA ASN A 311 23.49 -0.37 -26.38
C ASN A 311 22.22 -0.76 -27.14
N HIS A 312 21.74 -2.01 -26.96
CA HIS A 312 20.53 -2.48 -27.63
C HIS A 312 19.31 -1.65 -27.23
N VAL A 313 19.11 -1.40 -25.94
CA VAL A 313 18.00 -0.56 -25.46
C VAL A 313 18.14 0.88 -25.95
N MET A 314 19.34 1.48 -25.76
CA MET A 314 19.55 2.89 -26.10
C MET A 314 19.41 3.22 -27.59
N SER A 315 19.65 2.23 -28.45
CA SER A 315 19.50 2.36 -29.92
C SER A 315 18.06 2.08 -30.43
N ASN A 316 17.26 1.32 -29.67
CA ASN A 316 15.96 0.84 -30.15
C ASN A 316 14.76 1.40 -29.40
N VAL A 317 14.96 1.96 -28.20
CA VAL A 317 13.86 2.43 -27.36
C VAL A 317 13.04 3.53 -28.01
N ARG A 318 11.73 3.37 -27.99
CA ARG A 318 10.75 4.36 -28.46
C ARG A 318 9.66 4.59 -27.42
N ASP A 319 8.95 5.68 -27.53
CA ASP A 319 7.82 5.99 -26.67
C ASP A 319 6.73 4.90 -26.74
N GLY A 320 6.34 4.40 -25.59
CA GLY A 320 5.34 3.34 -25.43
C GLY A 320 5.88 1.91 -25.52
N ASP A 321 7.22 1.72 -25.55
CA ASP A 321 7.82 0.39 -25.56
C ASP A 321 7.67 -0.33 -24.22
N ILE A 322 7.56 -1.65 -24.33
CA ILE A 322 7.73 -2.62 -23.23
C ILE A 322 9.03 -3.38 -23.50
N ILE A 323 10.01 -3.23 -22.62
CA ILE A 323 11.36 -3.79 -22.79
C ILE A 323 11.50 -5.04 -21.94
N LEU A 324 11.87 -6.17 -22.57
CA LEU A 324 12.17 -7.42 -21.88
C LEU A 324 13.62 -7.48 -21.42
N MET A 325 13.77 -7.75 -20.14
CA MET A 325 15.03 -8.08 -19.46
C MET A 325 14.76 -9.16 -18.40
N HIS A 326 15.83 -9.69 -17.80
CA HIS A 326 15.73 -10.65 -16.71
C HIS A 326 16.58 -10.18 -15.53
N ASP A 327 16.01 -10.07 -14.34
CA ASP A 327 16.75 -9.64 -13.14
C ASP A 327 17.56 -10.77 -12.47
N LEU A 328 17.84 -11.82 -13.24
CA LEU A 328 18.67 -12.96 -12.86
C LEU A 328 20.16 -12.72 -13.01
N TYR A 329 20.57 -11.69 -13.78
CA TYR A 329 21.95 -11.54 -14.22
C TYR A 329 22.59 -10.25 -13.71
N SER A 330 23.84 -10.35 -13.24
CA SER A 330 24.62 -9.17 -12.84
C SER A 330 24.88 -8.22 -14.01
N SER A 331 25.00 -8.75 -15.24
CA SER A 331 25.13 -7.97 -16.47
C SER A 331 23.92 -7.10 -16.74
N THR A 332 22.70 -7.63 -16.55
CA THR A 332 21.46 -6.86 -16.67
C THR A 332 21.39 -5.77 -15.62
N ALA A 333 21.66 -6.07 -14.35
CA ALA A 333 21.70 -5.06 -13.31
C ALA A 333 22.70 -3.94 -13.62
N GLY A 334 23.91 -4.27 -14.07
CA GLY A 334 24.92 -3.29 -14.48
C GLY A 334 24.53 -2.46 -15.71
N ALA A 335 23.80 -3.05 -16.67
CA ALA A 335 23.23 -2.30 -17.80
C ALA A 335 22.16 -1.32 -17.33
N VAL A 336 21.26 -1.76 -16.45
CA VAL A 336 20.15 -0.98 -15.90
C VAL A 336 20.64 0.23 -15.11
N GLU A 337 21.68 0.07 -14.29
CA GLU A 337 22.29 1.16 -13.52
C GLU A 337 22.78 2.32 -14.40
N ARG A 338 23.24 2.02 -15.62
CA ARG A 338 23.67 3.03 -16.61
C ARG A 338 22.54 3.54 -17.50
N MET A 339 21.65 2.65 -17.90
CA MET A 339 20.55 2.92 -18.81
C MET A 339 19.49 3.85 -18.21
N ILE A 340 19.12 3.66 -16.94
CA ILE A 340 18.07 4.43 -16.28
C ILE A 340 18.38 5.94 -16.27
N PRO A 341 19.56 6.42 -15.81
CA PRO A 341 19.90 7.83 -15.87
C PRO A 341 19.85 8.41 -17.29
N GLU A 342 20.33 7.65 -18.28
CA GLU A 342 20.35 8.12 -19.67
C GLU A 342 18.95 8.19 -20.30
N LEU A 343 18.07 7.24 -20.01
CA LEU A 343 16.67 7.31 -20.42
C LEU A 343 15.97 8.54 -19.81
N LYS A 344 16.21 8.81 -18.53
CA LYS A 344 15.70 10.01 -17.86
C LYS A 344 16.22 11.28 -18.49
N LYS A 345 17.52 11.35 -18.81
CA LYS A 345 18.15 12.47 -19.50
C LYS A 345 17.56 12.71 -20.90
N LYS A 346 17.22 11.64 -21.62
CA LYS A 346 16.50 11.71 -22.91
C LYS A 346 15.02 12.09 -22.75
N GLY A 347 14.54 12.31 -21.53
CA GLY A 347 13.16 12.75 -21.22
C GLY A 347 12.16 11.63 -21.01
N TYR A 348 12.59 10.36 -21.07
CA TYR A 348 11.70 9.23 -20.81
C TYR A 348 11.27 9.17 -19.34
N GLN A 349 10.02 8.87 -19.12
CA GLN A 349 9.46 8.48 -17.83
C GLN A 349 9.41 6.95 -17.74
N LEU A 350 10.01 6.42 -16.68
CA LEU A 350 10.02 4.99 -16.41
C LEU A 350 8.75 4.65 -15.65
N VAL A 351 7.88 3.86 -16.25
CA VAL A 351 6.55 3.55 -15.75
C VAL A 351 6.33 2.04 -15.67
N THR A 352 5.37 1.60 -14.88
CA THR A 352 4.88 0.22 -14.93
C THR A 352 4.06 -0.01 -16.21
N VAL A 353 3.83 -1.27 -16.59
CA VAL A 353 2.95 -1.61 -17.71
C VAL A 353 1.52 -1.10 -17.49
N SER A 354 1.00 -1.23 -16.26
CA SER A 354 -0.33 -0.68 -15.93
C SER A 354 -0.39 0.84 -15.97
N GLU A 355 0.66 1.54 -15.55
CA GLU A 355 0.76 3.00 -15.69
C GLU A 355 0.83 3.40 -17.16
N LEU A 356 1.65 2.71 -17.97
CA LEU A 356 1.73 2.94 -19.41
C LEU A 356 0.34 2.81 -20.06
N ALA A 357 -0.37 1.71 -19.78
CA ALA A 357 -1.74 1.49 -20.27
C ALA A 357 -2.69 2.62 -19.83
N GLN A 358 -2.66 3.00 -18.56
CA GLN A 358 -3.52 4.06 -18.01
C GLN A 358 -3.28 5.39 -18.72
N TYR A 359 -2.03 5.82 -18.88
CA TYR A 359 -1.70 7.13 -19.46
C TYR A 359 -1.84 7.16 -20.99
N ARG A 360 -1.75 5.98 -21.65
CA ARG A 360 -2.07 5.81 -23.08
C ARG A 360 -3.55 5.48 -23.33
N LYS A 361 -4.37 5.44 -22.25
CA LYS A 361 -5.81 5.15 -22.33
C LYS A 361 -6.11 3.77 -22.98
N VAL A 362 -5.20 2.82 -22.83
CA VAL A 362 -5.36 1.44 -23.29
C VAL A 362 -6.10 0.65 -22.21
N ASN A 363 -7.25 0.08 -22.57
CA ASN A 363 -8.00 -0.81 -21.68
C ASN A 363 -7.48 -2.23 -21.82
N LEU A 364 -6.72 -2.69 -20.84
CA LEU A 364 -6.16 -4.03 -20.79
C LEU A 364 -7.26 -5.08 -20.55
N LYS A 365 -7.48 -5.98 -21.50
CA LYS A 365 -8.48 -7.03 -21.44
C LYS A 365 -7.84 -8.40 -21.21
N SER A 366 -8.52 -9.25 -20.43
CA SER A 366 -8.10 -10.64 -20.20
C SER A 366 -7.95 -11.39 -21.52
N GLY A 367 -6.88 -12.18 -21.65
CA GLY A 367 -6.58 -13.00 -22.82
C GLY A 367 -6.03 -12.23 -24.04
N GLU A 368 -6.08 -10.90 -24.03
CA GLU A 368 -5.51 -10.07 -25.08
C GLU A 368 -4.01 -9.83 -24.88
N ARG A 369 -3.27 -9.70 -26.00
CA ARG A 369 -1.80 -9.55 -26.03
C ARG A 369 -1.42 -8.10 -26.20
N TYR A 370 -0.44 -7.64 -25.40
CA TYR A 370 0.09 -6.30 -25.45
C TYR A 370 1.62 -6.33 -25.46
N SER A 371 2.25 -5.82 -26.50
CA SER A 371 3.71 -5.76 -26.66
C SER A 371 4.27 -4.34 -26.57
N GLN A 372 3.44 -3.34 -26.78
CA GLN A 372 3.74 -1.91 -26.71
C GLN A 372 2.44 -1.11 -26.55
N MET A 373 2.56 0.17 -26.15
CA MET A 373 1.41 1.07 -26.08
C MET A 373 1.83 2.45 -26.57
N ARG A 374 1.84 2.61 -27.87
CA ARG A 374 2.22 3.86 -28.56
C ARG A 374 1.21 4.98 -28.26
N PRO A 375 1.62 6.27 -28.42
CA PRO A 375 0.70 7.41 -28.38
C PRO A 375 -0.43 7.31 -29.39
#